data_a063e9d13bd875bd18bf8459c35b818e
#
_entry.id   a063e9d13bd875bd18bf8459c35b818e
#
_cell.length_a   1.000
_cell.length_b   1.000
_cell.length_c   1.000
_cell.angle_alpha   90.00
_cell.angle_beta   90.00
_cell.angle_gamma   90.00
#
_symmetry.space_group_name_H-M   'P 1'
#
loop_
_entity.id
_entity.type
_entity.pdbx_description
1 polymer ?
#
loop_
_entity_poly.entity_id
_entity_poly.type
_entity_poly.pdbx_seq_one_letter_code
_entity_poly.pdbx_strand_id
1 'polypeptide(L)'
;GSEMCIRDSPGVVYRVTDPKLAILMFRSVRAVCTGGKDEDNIHTGIDRMIKDLRAAGITTWDLKDVEIEVQNMVATYALHYPEDYDGNDKFTGAPLAGEPRKLNLNNLTFHLPFDKVEYEPEQFPGLIYRLDYPKVVCLIFGSGKMVITGARHKDEILEAVEIIKDELADLL
;
A
#
# COMPACT_ATOMS: atom_id res chain seq x y z
N GLY A 1 -32.15 6.30 -8.87
CA GLY A 1 -30.91 5.72 -8.41
C GLY A 1 -30.63 6.16 -7.00
N SER A 2 -30.86 5.32 -6.02
CA SER A 2 -30.50 5.61 -4.63
C SER A 2 -29.06 5.16 -4.44
N GLU A 3 -28.16 6.13 -4.30
CA GLU A 3 -26.86 5.90 -3.70
C GLU A 3 -27.10 5.50 -2.24
N MET A 4 -27.06 4.20 -1.97
CA MET A 4 -27.05 3.72 -0.59
C MET A 4 -25.67 4.07 -0.01
N CYS A 5 -25.63 5.11 0.81
CA CYS A 5 -24.46 5.44 1.61
C CYS A 5 -24.06 4.21 2.44
N ILE A 6 -22.82 3.77 2.31
CA ILE A 6 -22.20 2.67 3.06
C ILE A 6 -22.33 2.88 4.59
N ARG A 7 -22.59 4.10 5.03
CA ARG A 7 -22.79 4.48 6.44
C ARG A 7 -24.06 3.94 7.08
N ASP A 8 -25.10 3.62 6.31
CA ASP A 8 -26.41 3.22 6.84
C ASP A 8 -26.68 1.72 6.76
N SER A 9 -25.74 0.93 6.26
CA SER A 9 -25.85 -0.53 6.19
C SER A 9 -25.21 -1.13 7.44
N PRO A 10 -25.99 -1.69 8.39
CA PRO A 10 -25.40 -2.37 9.55
C PRO A 10 -24.58 -3.57 9.07
N GLY A 11 -23.26 -3.42 9.14
CA GLY A 11 -22.30 -4.46 8.84
C GLY A 11 -21.84 -5.16 10.13
N VAL A 12 -21.48 -6.42 10.01
CA VAL A 12 -20.86 -7.21 11.07
C VAL A 12 -19.37 -7.28 10.82
N VAL A 13 -18.57 -6.95 11.84
CA VAL A 13 -17.12 -7.08 11.76
C VAL A 13 -16.69 -8.43 12.34
N TYR A 14 -16.11 -9.26 11.51
CA TYR A 14 -15.46 -10.50 11.89
C TYR A 14 -13.94 -10.31 11.94
N ARG A 15 -13.31 -10.64 13.05
CA ARG A 15 -11.87 -10.48 13.25
C ARG A 15 -11.18 -11.84 13.28
N VAL A 16 -10.16 -11.99 12.45
CA VAL A 16 -9.25 -13.14 12.46
C VAL A 16 -7.96 -12.69 13.18
N THR A 17 -7.44 -13.50 14.07
CA THR A 17 -6.23 -13.17 14.83
C THR A 17 -4.96 -13.68 14.18
N ASP A 18 -5.06 -14.81 13.46
CA ASP A 18 -3.95 -15.40 12.72
C ASP A 18 -4.47 -16.10 11.44
N PRO A 19 -4.17 -15.53 10.25
CA PRO A 19 -3.58 -14.21 10.02
C PRO A 19 -4.43 -13.06 10.58
N LYS A 20 -3.79 -11.93 10.91
CA LYS A 20 -4.50 -10.77 11.48
C LYS A 20 -5.28 -10.02 10.40
N LEU A 21 -6.60 -10.23 10.38
CA LEU A 21 -7.52 -9.64 9.39
C LEU A 21 -8.77 -9.07 10.06
N ALA A 22 -9.38 -8.11 9.40
CA ALA A 22 -10.72 -7.65 9.71
C ALA A 22 -11.60 -7.82 8.46
N ILE A 23 -12.72 -8.51 8.61
CA ILE A 23 -13.68 -8.76 7.53
C ILE A 23 -14.99 -8.07 7.91
N LEU A 24 -15.39 -7.09 7.12
CA LEU A 24 -16.64 -6.36 7.27
C LEU A 24 -17.68 -6.97 6.32
N MET A 25 -18.68 -7.62 6.88
CA MET A 25 -19.77 -8.28 6.13
C MET A 25 -21.00 -7.40 6.08
N PHE A 26 -21.63 -7.29 4.91
CA PHE A 26 -22.85 -6.53 4.67
C PHE A 26 -24.04 -7.44 4.42
N ARG A 27 -25.25 -6.94 4.63
CA ARG A 27 -26.51 -7.67 4.32
C ARG A 27 -26.62 -8.08 2.84
N SER A 28 -25.96 -7.36 1.94
CA SER A 28 -25.90 -7.67 0.50
C SER A 28 -25.05 -8.89 0.16
N VAL A 29 -24.57 -9.63 1.16
CA VAL A 29 -23.67 -10.80 1.01
C VAL A 29 -22.30 -10.39 0.43
N ARG A 30 -21.97 -9.10 0.42
CA ARG A 30 -20.65 -8.58 0.11
C ARG A 30 -19.83 -8.42 1.40
N ALA A 31 -18.54 -8.60 1.28
CA ALA A 31 -17.61 -8.37 2.38
C ALA A 31 -16.39 -7.60 1.91
N VAL A 32 -15.79 -6.84 2.83
CA VAL A 32 -14.50 -6.18 2.62
C VAL A 32 -13.52 -6.75 3.63
N CYS A 33 -12.42 -7.31 3.13
CA CYS A 33 -11.34 -7.85 3.95
C CYS A 33 -10.15 -6.89 3.96
N THR A 34 -9.63 -6.57 5.13
CA THR A 34 -8.48 -5.67 5.29
C THR A 34 -7.45 -6.28 6.25
N GLY A 35 -6.20 -5.84 6.13
CA GLY A 35 -5.11 -6.22 7.04
C GLY A 35 -4.25 -7.39 6.57
N GLY A 36 -4.59 -8.06 5.47
CA GLY A 36 -3.77 -9.13 4.89
C GLY A 36 -2.44 -8.59 4.35
N LYS A 37 -1.37 -9.34 4.57
CA LYS A 37 -0.04 -9.02 4.05
C LYS A 37 0.20 -9.57 2.64
N ASP A 38 -0.52 -10.62 2.28
CA ASP A 38 -0.47 -11.31 1.01
C ASP A 38 -1.84 -11.95 0.70
N GLU A 39 -1.99 -12.46 -0.52
CA GLU A 39 -3.23 -13.10 -0.96
C GLU A 39 -3.55 -14.38 -0.18
N ASP A 40 -2.52 -15.16 0.20
CA ASP A 40 -2.70 -16.40 0.97
C ASP A 40 -3.29 -16.11 2.36
N ASN A 41 -2.86 -15.03 2.99
CA ASN A 41 -3.44 -14.55 4.25
C ASN A 41 -4.94 -14.23 4.09
N ILE A 42 -5.30 -13.56 2.99
CA ILE A 42 -6.70 -13.22 2.70
C ILE A 42 -7.53 -14.48 2.51
N HIS A 43 -7.08 -15.42 1.67
CA HIS A 43 -7.77 -16.69 1.43
C HIS A 43 -7.93 -17.51 2.73
N THR A 44 -6.87 -17.61 3.52
CA THR A 44 -6.89 -18.33 4.80
C THR A 44 -7.89 -17.72 5.78
N GLY A 45 -7.92 -16.39 5.89
CA GLY A 45 -8.83 -15.70 6.78
C GLY A 45 -10.29 -15.82 6.37
N ILE A 46 -10.57 -15.72 5.07
CA ILE A 46 -11.92 -15.87 4.52
C ILE A 46 -12.41 -17.33 4.70
N ASP A 47 -11.55 -18.33 4.43
CA ASP A 47 -11.88 -19.73 4.64
C ASP A 47 -12.23 -20.01 6.10
N ARG A 48 -11.46 -19.45 7.04
CA ARG A 48 -11.77 -19.58 8.48
C ARG A 48 -13.13 -18.98 8.84
N MET A 49 -13.41 -17.77 8.35
CA MET A 49 -14.71 -17.13 8.55
C MET A 49 -15.85 -17.98 7.99
N ILE A 50 -15.70 -18.52 6.78
CA ILE A 50 -16.73 -19.37 6.15
C ILE A 50 -16.97 -20.63 7.00
N LYS A 51 -15.91 -21.28 7.49
CA LYS A 51 -16.02 -22.46 8.36
C LYS A 51 -16.78 -22.16 9.65
N ASP A 52 -16.49 -21.01 10.29
CA ASP A 52 -17.21 -20.60 11.50
C ASP A 52 -18.69 -20.30 11.20
N LEU A 53 -18.99 -19.63 10.10
CA LEU A 53 -20.38 -19.36 9.67
C LEU A 53 -21.14 -20.67 9.36
N ARG A 54 -20.48 -21.66 8.78
CA ARG A 54 -21.07 -22.99 8.53
C ARG A 54 -21.32 -23.72 9.84
N ALA A 55 -20.36 -23.71 10.76
CA ALA A 55 -20.53 -24.33 12.09
C ALA A 55 -21.68 -23.70 12.88
N ALA A 56 -21.92 -22.42 12.70
CA ALA A 56 -23.05 -21.69 13.27
C ALA A 56 -24.39 -21.89 12.52
N GLY A 57 -24.40 -22.66 11.42
CA GLY A 57 -25.60 -22.90 10.60
C GLY A 57 -26.08 -21.69 9.79
N ILE A 58 -25.22 -20.67 9.61
CA ILE A 58 -25.57 -19.42 8.92
C ILE A 58 -25.45 -19.58 7.40
N THR A 59 -24.48 -20.35 6.93
CA THR A 59 -24.26 -20.61 5.50
C THR A 59 -23.90 -22.07 5.23
N THR A 60 -24.03 -22.47 3.97
CA THR A 60 -23.58 -23.76 3.44
C THR A 60 -22.42 -23.60 2.44
N TRP A 61 -21.96 -22.38 2.22
CA TRP A 61 -20.89 -22.06 1.24
C TRP A 61 -19.54 -22.63 1.65
N ASP A 62 -18.72 -22.87 0.63
CA ASP A 62 -17.28 -23.11 0.73
C ASP A 62 -16.50 -21.95 0.13
N LEU A 63 -15.18 -21.90 0.36
CA LEU A 63 -14.33 -20.86 -0.22
C LEU A 63 -14.41 -20.79 -1.75
N LYS A 64 -14.58 -21.94 -2.42
CA LYS A 64 -14.76 -22.01 -3.88
C LYS A 64 -16.01 -21.30 -4.42
N ASP A 65 -17.00 -21.05 -3.54
CA ASP A 65 -18.25 -20.38 -3.89
C ASP A 65 -18.14 -18.86 -3.74
N VAL A 66 -16.97 -18.37 -3.31
CA VAL A 66 -16.71 -16.94 -3.03
C VAL A 66 -15.74 -16.39 -4.04
N GLU A 67 -16.13 -15.31 -4.71
CA GLU A 67 -15.25 -14.54 -5.57
C GLU A 67 -14.46 -13.51 -4.72
N ILE A 68 -13.14 -13.55 -4.85
CA ILE A 68 -12.23 -12.65 -4.13
C ILE A 68 -11.50 -11.78 -5.14
N GLU A 69 -11.65 -10.47 -4.99
CA GLU A 69 -11.01 -9.47 -5.85
C GLU A 69 -10.18 -8.51 -5.01
N VAL A 70 -8.92 -8.35 -5.35
CA VAL A 70 -8.04 -7.36 -4.73
C VAL A 70 -8.43 -5.97 -5.22
N GLN A 71 -8.86 -5.10 -4.31
CA GLN A 71 -9.27 -3.73 -4.63
C GLN A 71 -8.13 -2.73 -4.49
N ASN A 72 -7.21 -2.97 -3.55
CA ASN A 72 -6.07 -2.10 -3.29
C ASN A 72 -4.95 -2.87 -2.60
N MET A 73 -3.71 -2.64 -3.07
CA MET A 73 -2.48 -3.06 -2.41
C MET A 73 -1.72 -1.83 -1.94
N VAL A 74 -1.17 -1.91 -0.73
CA VAL A 74 -0.28 -0.89 -0.17
C VAL A 74 1.06 -1.54 0.12
N ALA A 75 2.12 -0.94 -0.40
CA ALA A 75 3.48 -1.38 -0.15
C ALA A 75 4.35 -0.25 0.40
N THR A 76 5.35 -0.61 1.17
CA THR A 76 6.39 0.30 1.62
C THR A 76 7.71 -0.05 0.95
N TYR A 77 8.46 0.95 0.57
CA TYR A 77 9.79 0.83 0.01
C TYR A 77 10.72 1.85 0.67
N ALA A 78 11.99 1.54 0.79
CA ALA A 78 12.98 2.49 1.27
C ALA A 78 14.14 2.57 0.28
N LEU A 79 14.48 3.79 -0.13
CA LEU A 79 15.70 4.06 -0.88
C LEU A 79 16.90 3.98 0.05
N HIS A 80 17.91 3.22 -0.37
CA HIS A 80 19.17 3.11 0.32
C HIS A 80 20.31 3.54 -0.60
N TYR A 81 21.40 3.97 0.01
CA TYR A 81 22.65 4.09 -0.73
C TYR A 81 23.12 2.69 -1.17
N PRO A 82 23.78 2.57 -2.33
CA PRO A 82 24.40 1.31 -2.73
C PRO A 82 25.37 0.78 -1.66
N GLU A 83 25.50 -0.54 -1.58
CA GLU A 83 26.44 -1.16 -0.61
C GLU A 83 27.91 -0.83 -0.87
N ASP A 84 28.24 -0.47 -2.10
CA ASP A 84 29.57 -0.04 -2.56
C ASP A 84 29.73 1.48 -2.60
N TYR A 85 28.78 2.25 -2.02
CA TYR A 85 28.86 3.69 -1.97
C TYR A 85 29.97 4.14 -1.03
N ASP A 86 30.90 4.98 -1.52
CA ASP A 86 32.11 5.42 -0.81
C ASP A 86 31.93 6.74 -0.02
N GLY A 87 30.73 7.33 -0.07
CA GLY A 87 30.43 8.58 0.64
C GLY A 87 30.14 8.40 2.12
N ASN A 88 30.43 9.44 2.87
CA ASN A 88 30.19 9.51 4.30
C ASN A 88 29.19 10.62 4.65
N ASP A 89 28.49 10.47 5.76
CA ASP A 89 27.63 11.51 6.33
C ASP A 89 28.47 12.75 6.70
N LYS A 90 28.03 13.92 6.25
CA LYS A 90 28.78 15.18 6.39
C LYS A 90 28.94 15.66 7.84
N PHE A 91 28.07 15.21 8.73
CA PHE A 91 28.04 15.65 10.13
C PHE A 91 28.70 14.64 11.06
N THR A 92 28.50 13.35 10.82
CA THR A 92 28.98 12.27 11.68
C THR A 92 30.25 11.62 11.15
N GLY A 93 30.53 11.76 9.84
CA GLY A 93 31.62 11.05 9.17
C GLY A 93 31.39 9.55 9.00
N ALA A 94 30.20 9.05 9.35
CA ALA A 94 29.87 7.63 9.22
C ALA A 94 29.66 7.24 7.75
N PRO A 95 30.05 6.01 7.35
CA PRO A 95 29.77 5.50 6.01
C PRO A 95 28.27 5.48 5.72
N LEU A 96 27.87 5.84 4.48
CA LEU A 96 26.48 5.85 4.04
C LEU A 96 26.09 4.59 3.25
N ALA A 97 27.05 3.71 2.95
CA ALA A 97 26.77 2.44 2.24
C ALA A 97 25.65 1.66 2.93
N GLY A 98 24.63 1.27 2.18
CA GLY A 98 23.47 0.52 2.69
C GLY A 98 22.52 1.32 3.59
N GLU A 99 22.86 2.54 3.99
CA GLU A 99 22.02 3.37 4.85
C GLU A 99 20.83 3.98 4.09
N PRO A 100 19.71 4.26 4.78
CA PRO A 100 18.57 4.94 4.16
C PRO A 100 18.97 6.30 3.57
N ARG A 101 18.58 6.53 2.33
CA ARG A 101 18.92 7.74 1.59
C ARG A 101 17.97 8.88 1.92
N LYS A 102 18.48 9.94 2.53
CA LYS A 102 17.70 11.15 2.80
C LYS A 102 17.44 11.94 1.51
N LEU A 103 16.20 12.40 1.36
CA LEU A 103 15.74 13.14 0.18
C LEU A 103 15.40 14.58 0.54
N ASN A 104 15.79 15.51 -0.34
CA ASN A 104 15.31 16.88 -0.28
C ASN A 104 14.01 16.99 -1.11
N LEU A 105 12.86 16.95 -0.45
CA LEU A 105 11.56 16.93 -1.13
C LEU A 105 11.30 18.23 -1.93
N ASN A 106 11.81 19.37 -1.48
CA ASN A 106 11.70 20.61 -2.26
C ASN A 106 12.44 20.50 -3.60
N ASN A 107 13.64 19.90 -3.61
CA ASN A 107 14.37 19.69 -4.87
C ASN A 107 13.62 18.75 -5.80
N LEU A 108 12.97 17.73 -5.27
CA LEU A 108 12.21 16.78 -6.09
C LEU A 108 11.04 17.45 -6.84
N THR A 109 10.39 18.45 -6.24
CA THR A 109 9.29 19.17 -6.90
C THR A 109 9.72 19.91 -8.16
N PHE A 110 10.99 20.27 -8.30
CA PHE A 110 11.51 20.95 -9.48
C PHE A 110 11.95 20.01 -10.61
N HIS A 111 12.16 18.73 -10.28
CA HIS A 111 12.68 17.75 -11.24
C HIS A 111 11.61 16.76 -11.71
N LEU A 112 10.63 16.48 -10.85
CA LEU A 112 9.51 15.62 -11.21
C LEU A 112 8.45 16.39 -12.02
N PRO A 113 7.63 15.71 -12.84
CA PRO A 113 6.55 16.35 -13.61
C PRO A 113 5.59 17.11 -12.68
N PHE A 114 5.50 18.44 -12.88
CA PHE A 114 4.76 19.33 -11.96
C PHE A 114 3.25 19.03 -11.89
N ASP A 115 2.68 18.48 -12.94
CA ASP A 115 1.27 18.09 -13.01
C ASP A 115 0.94 16.80 -12.27
N LYS A 116 1.97 16.06 -11.84
CA LYS A 116 1.86 14.77 -11.12
C LYS A 116 2.30 14.85 -9.66
N VAL A 117 2.89 15.98 -9.26
CA VAL A 117 3.50 16.15 -7.94
C VAL A 117 2.76 17.19 -7.13
N GLU A 118 2.50 16.85 -5.86
CA GLU A 118 1.92 17.73 -4.87
C GLU A 118 2.77 17.66 -3.58
N TYR A 119 3.25 18.82 -3.12
CA TYR A 119 4.02 18.91 -1.90
C TYR A 119 3.65 20.14 -1.09
N GLU A 120 2.91 19.93 -0.02
CA GLU A 120 2.48 20.96 0.93
C GLU A 120 2.85 20.54 2.36
N PRO A 121 4.09 20.80 2.80
CA PRO A 121 4.63 20.32 4.07
C PRO A 121 3.82 20.79 5.30
N GLU A 122 3.10 21.91 5.20
CA GLU A 122 2.22 22.41 6.25
C GLU A 122 0.96 21.52 6.47
N GLN A 123 0.54 20.78 5.45
CA GLN A 123 -0.62 19.91 5.50
C GLN A 123 -0.24 18.44 5.63
N PHE A 124 0.81 18.02 4.93
CA PHE A 124 1.27 16.63 4.91
C PHE A 124 2.79 16.57 4.69
N PRO A 125 3.55 15.81 5.52
CA PRO A 125 5.01 15.82 5.48
C PRO A 125 5.63 15.08 4.28
N GLY A 126 4.84 14.34 3.51
CA GLY A 126 5.29 13.60 2.34
C GLY A 126 4.98 14.34 1.04
N LEU A 127 5.79 14.06 0.02
CA LEU A 127 5.51 14.45 -1.35
C LEU A 127 4.58 13.40 -1.97
N ILE A 128 3.49 13.84 -2.58
CA ILE A 128 2.53 12.97 -3.27
C ILE A 128 2.91 12.97 -4.76
N TYR A 129 3.23 11.79 -5.28
CA TYR A 129 3.55 11.59 -6.68
C TYR A 129 2.57 10.59 -7.30
N ARG A 130 1.85 11.03 -8.35
CA ARG A 130 0.82 10.25 -9.02
C ARG A 130 1.36 9.72 -10.34
N LEU A 131 1.40 8.39 -10.48
CA LEU A 131 1.71 7.75 -11.76
C LEU A 131 0.42 7.50 -12.55
N ASP A 132 0.48 7.67 -13.87
CA ASP A 132 -0.63 7.36 -14.76
C ASP A 132 -0.65 5.87 -15.13
N TYR A 133 0.56 5.30 -15.26
CA TYR A 133 0.75 3.89 -15.56
C TYR A 133 2.07 3.40 -14.92
N PRO A 134 1.97 2.38 -14.06
CA PRO A 134 0.74 1.87 -13.44
C PRO A 134 0.00 2.98 -12.66
N LYS A 135 -1.33 2.89 -12.59
CA LYS A 135 -2.14 3.91 -11.92
C LYS A 135 -2.06 3.77 -10.40
N VAL A 136 -1.03 4.35 -9.82
CA VAL A 136 -0.76 4.31 -8.38
C VAL A 136 -0.37 5.69 -7.85
N VAL A 137 -0.47 5.84 -6.55
CA VAL A 137 0.00 7.02 -5.82
C VAL A 137 1.19 6.64 -4.96
N CYS A 138 2.27 7.41 -5.06
CA CYS A 138 3.47 7.24 -4.26
C CYS A 138 3.60 8.40 -3.28
N LEU A 139 3.72 8.09 -2.00
CA LEU A 139 4.02 9.03 -0.94
C LEU A 139 5.52 8.92 -0.64
N ILE A 140 6.26 10.00 -0.89
CA ILE A 140 7.71 10.03 -0.75
C ILE A 140 8.06 10.90 0.45
N PHE A 141 8.84 10.37 1.38
CA PHE A 141 9.25 11.07 2.60
C PHE A 141 10.72 11.45 2.56
N GLY A 142 11.08 12.52 3.25
CA GLY A 142 12.46 12.98 3.35
C GLY A 142 13.45 11.97 3.94
N SER A 143 12.95 10.96 4.65
CA SER A 143 13.74 9.83 5.15
C SER A 143 14.15 8.81 4.08
N GLY A 144 13.71 8.98 2.83
CA GLY A 144 13.88 7.99 1.76
C GLY A 144 12.86 6.87 1.76
N LYS A 145 11.95 6.84 2.73
CA LYS A 145 10.83 5.89 2.74
C LYS A 145 9.73 6.34 1.79
N MET A 146 9.08 5.37 1.18
CA MET A 146 7.95 5.57 0.29
C MET A 146 6.80 4.62 0.65
N VAL A 147 5.58 5.08 0.41
CA VAL A 147 4.37 4.27 0.46
C VAL A 147 3.72 4.29 -0.92
N ILE A 148 3.47 3.14 -1.51
CA ILE A 148 2.81 2.99 -2.80
C ILE A 148 1.44 2.40 -2.56
N THR A 149 0.40 3.07 -3.06
CA THR A 149 -1.00 2.68 -2.87
C THR A 149 -1.79 2.80 -4.18
N GLY A 150 -2.88 2.05 -4.30
CA GLY A 150 -3.77 2.08 -5.47
C GLY A 150 -3.53 0.94 -6.46
N ALA A 151 -2.51 0.11 -6.27
CA ALA A 151 -2.29 -1.07 -7.09
C ALA A 151 -3.30 -2.19 -6.78
N ARG A 152 -3.59 -3.02 -7.77
CA ARG A 152 -4.37 -4.25 -7.61
C ARG A 152 -3.53 -5.51 -7.77
N HIS A 153 -2.34 -5.37 -8.36
CA HIS A 153 -1.40 -6.47 -8.60
C HIS A 153 -0.01 -6.10 -8.10
N LYS A 154 0.72 -7.10 -7.63
CA LYS A 154 2.10 -6.93 -7.14
C LYS A 154 3.02 -6.36 -8.20
N ASP A 155 2.84 -6.75 -9.46
CA ASP A 155 3.66 -6.29 -10.59
C ASP A 155 3.57 -4.76 -10.78
N GLU A 156 2.39 -4.17 -10.54
CA GLU A 156 2.20 -2.71 -10.60
C GLU A 156 3.02 -1.98 -9.52
N ILE A 157 3.14 -2.58 -8.33
CA ILE A 157 4.01 -2.05 -7.25
C ILE A 157 5.47 -2.08 -7.68
N LEU A 158 5.93 -3.21 -8.21
CA LEU A 158 7.32 -3.37 -8.64
C LEU A 158 7.67 -2.42 -9.80
N GLU A 159 6.77 -2.28 -10.76
CA GLU A 159 6.93 -1.35 -11.89
C GLU A 159 7.00 0.11 -11.40
N ALA A 160 6.11 0.50 -10.47
CA ALA A 160 6.13 1.84 -9.88
C ALA A 160 7.45 2.13 -9.15
N VAL A 161 8.00 1.16 -8.40
CA VAL A 161 9.29 1.30 -7.73
C VAL A 161 10.41 1.56 -8.75
N GLU A 162 10.46 0.80 -9.85
CA GLU A 162 11.49 0.98 -10.87
C GLU A 162 11.37 2.34 -11.58
N ILE A 163 10.15 2.77 -11.93
CA ILE A 163 9.93 4.11 -12.52
C ILE A 163 10.43 5.20 -11.59
N ILE A 164 10.09 5.14 -10.30
CA ILE A 164 10.52 6.15 -9.33
C ILE A 164 12.03 6.13 -9.16
N LYS A 165 12.65 4.96 -9.09
CA LYS A 165 14.11 4.83 -9.01
C LYS A 165 14.80 5.47 -10.20
N ASP A 166 14.29 5.23 -11.40
CA ASP A 166 14.84 5.80 -12.63
C ASP A 166 14.71 7.32 -12.66
N GLU A 167 13.54 7.86 -12.28
CA GLU A 167 13.31 9.30 -12.23
C GLU A 167 14.14 9.99 -11.14
N LEU A 168 14.43 9.31 -10.05
CA LEU A 168 15.27 9.84 -8.98
C LEU A 168 16.77 9.59 -9.20
N ALA A 169 17.17 8.73 -10.12
CA ALA A 169 18.56 8.34 -10.33
C ALA A 169 19.48 9.54 -10.58
N ASP A 170 19.03 10.53 -11.37
CA ASP A 170 19.78 11.75 -11.67
C ASP A 170 19.84 12.75 -10.51
N LEU A 171 19.03 12.54 -9.48
CA LEU A 171 18.89 13.43 -8.31
C LEU A 171 19.57 12.84 -7.06
N LEU A 172 19.94 11.63 -7.18
CA LEU A 172 20.54 10.82 -6.14
C LEU A 172 22.02 10.64 -6.39
#